data_70d3e91e264af8c22e0bf2311e41957c
#
_entry.id   70d3e91e264af8c22e0bf2311e41957c
#
_cell.length_a   1.000
_cell.length_b   1.000
_cell.length_c   1.000
_cell.angle_alpha   90.00
_cell.angle_beta   90.00
_cell.angle_gamma   90.00
#
_symmetry.space_group_name_H-M   'P 1'
#
loop_
_entity.id
_entity.type
_entity.pdbx_description
1 polymer ?
#
loop_
_entity_poly.entity_id
_entity_poly.type
_entity_poly.pdbx_seq_one_letter_code
_entity_poly.pdbx_strand_id
1 'polypeptide(L)'
;MDIKHIVLSSAAHNGIDMVGILYQAEHHDIIQYDKIKTVYGTSAGAIVLALWLTRIDKEALYEFIIGCPWDKIYKPSPNIIKGLLNEMGLLGIEHLTSILSPVFKSQGIDINITLMEFYKYTNIEFHIFSTNSNTFKCVDMSHKTYPDLKLFDAIYMSSSIPIVFKPLFFNDCYMVDGGLTMGYPITPCIENGAKEDNILGVNVFRPNIPHLDKDCDFIKYTAHLINIGSQQLLKTKQPEITNQLIINASLITDDIDDVFNNREKRKELIMSGEKSIDSFLKGRV
;
A
#
# COMPACT_ATOMS: atom_id res chain seq x y z
N MET A 1 13.04 -17.51 12.13
CA MET A 1 12.77 -16.14 12.62
C MET A 1 11.50 -16.17 13.44
N ASP A 2 11.33 -15.31 14.44
CA ASP A 2 10.08 -15.23 15.25
C ASP A 2 9.34 -13.91 14.90
N ILE A 3 8.89 -13.81 13.64
CA ILE A 3 8.20 -12.61 13.14
C ILE A 3 6.79 -12.56 13.71
N LYS A 4 6.43 -11.43 14.30
CA LYS A 4 5.12 -11.13 14.89
C LYS A 4 4.46 -9.89 14.32
N HIS A 5 5.22 -9.07 13.61
CA HIS A 5 4.78 -7.80 13.08
C HIS A 5 5.25 -7.66 11.63
N ILE A 6 4.37 -7.17 10.76
CA ILE A 6 4.70 -6.90 9.36
C ILE A 6 4.50 -5.41 9.08
N VAL A 7 5.46 -4.78 8.42
CA VAL A 7 5.40 -3.36 8.07
C VAL A 7 5.64 -3.20 6.57
N LEU A 8 4.65 -2.71 5.84
CA LEU A 8 4.74 -2.44 4.41
C LEU A 8 4.63 -0.94 4.13
N SER A 9 5.59 -0.41 3.39
CA SER A 9 5.60 1.00 3.00
C SER A 9 4.59 1.33 1.90
N SER A 10 4.39 2.62 1.67
CA SER A 10 3.81 3.11 0.41
C SER A 10 4.67 2.69 -0.77
N ALA A 11 4.05 2.22 -1.84
CA ALA A 11 4.77 1.56 -2.93
C ALA A 11 4.24 1.88 -4.33
N ALA A 12 3.04 2.46 -4.48
CA ALA A 12 2.33 2.56 -5.74
C ALA A 12 2.26 1.18 -6.45
N HIS A 13 2.61 1.08 -7.74
CA HIS A 13 2.60 -0.18 -8.49
C HIS A 13 3.59 -1.24 -7.96
N ASN A 14 4.65 -0.84 -7.23
CA ASN A 14 5.56 -1.77 -6.56
C ASN A 14 4.93 -2.53 -5.37
N GLY A 15 3.68 -2.23 -5.02
CA GLY A 15 2.88 -3.10 -4.14
C GLY A 15 2.75 -4.53 -4.68
N ILE A 16 2.87 -4.72 -6.00
CA ILE A 16 2.85 -6.06 -6.63
C ILE A 16 4.07 -6.90 -6.21
N ASP A 17 5.26 -6.30 -6.09
CA ASP A 17 6.45 -6.99 -5.53
C ASP A 17 6.19 -7.45 -4.09
N MET A 18 5.51 -6.61 -3.28
CA MET A 18 5.21 -6.94 -1.89
C MET A 18 4.30 -8.16 -1.76
N VAL A 19 3.41 -8.40 -2.72
CA VAL A 19 2.60 -9.63 -2.76
C VAL A 19 3.52 -10.84 -2.89
N GLY A 20 4.46 -10.82 -3.84
CA GLY A 20 5.46 -11.87 -4.01
C GLY A 20 6.29 -12.10 -2.75
N ILE A 21 6.72 -11.00 -2.09
CA ILE A 21 7.48 -11.06 -0.84
C ILE A 21 6.70 -11.76 0.27
N LEU A 22 5.43 -11.39 0.52
CA LEU A 22 4.65 -11.96 1.61
C LEU A 22 4.41 -13.46 1.44
N TYR A 23 3.98 -13.88 0.26
CA TYR A 23 3.70 -15.31 0.01
C TYR A 23 4.98 -16.15 -0.03
N GLN A 24 6.08 -15.61 -0.53
CA GLN A 24 7.37 -16.31 -0.51
C GLN A 24 7.95 -16.37 0.91
N ALA A 25 7.77 -15.34 1.72
CA ALA A 25 8.15 -15.35 3.13
C ALA A 25 7.34 -16.38 3.95
N GLU A 26 6.07 -16.55 3.63
CA GLU A 26 5.21 -17.58 4.23
C GLU A 26 5.65 -19.00 3.77
N HIS A 27 5.96 -19.16 2.48
CA HIS A 27 6.45 -20.43 1.92
C HIS A 27 7.77 -20.90 2.57
N HIS A 28 8.65 -19.99 2.95
CA HIS A 28 9.92 -20.28 3.64
C HIS A 28 9.82 -20.23 5.17
N ASP A 29 8.63 -20.24 5.76
CA ASP A 29 8.42 -20.16 7.21
C ASP A 29 9.09 -18.94 7.88
N ILE A 30 9.39 -17.88 7.11
CA ILE A 30 9.86 -16.61 7.66
C ILE A 30 8.74 -15.96 8.46
N ILE A 31 7.52 -15.94 7.87
CA ILE A 31 6.29 -15.54 8.55
C ILE A 31 5.37 -16.76 8.69
N GLN A 32 4.72 -16.85 9.83
CA GLN A 32 3.68 -17.86 10.12
C GLN A 32 2.43 -17.07 10.51
N TYR A 33 1.37 -17.16 9.71
CA TYR A 33 0.16 -16.34 9.86
C TYR A 33 -0.35 -16.33 11.32
N ASP A 34 -0.44 -17.49 11.94
CA ASP A 34 -0.97 -17.65 13.31
C ASP A 34 -0.11 -17.00 14.39
N LYS A 35 1.14 -16.62 14.06
CA LYS A 35 2.04 -15.91 14.98
C LYS A 35 2.01 -14.41 14.79
N ILE A 36 1.44 -13.91 13.68
CA ILE A 36 1.36 -12.49 13.42
C ILE A 36 0.34 -11.84 14.36
N LYS A 37 0.76 -10.78 15.03
CA LYS A 37 -0.05 -10.01 15.96
C LYS A 37 -0.57 -8.72 15.37
N THR A 38 0.30 -8.01 14.65
CA THR A 38 -0.04 -6.70 14.07
C THR A 38 0.56 -6.54 12.69
N VAL A 39 -0.13 -5.79 11.86
CA VAL A 39 0.37 -5.38 10.54
C VAL A 39 0.18 -3.87 10.37
N TYR A 40 1.15 -3.21 9.73
CA TYR A 40 1.21 -1.78 9.51
C TYR A 40 1.39 -1.51 8.03
N GLY A 41 0.47 -0.78 7.43
CA GLY A 41 0.52 -0.52 5.99
C GLY A 41 0.14 0.90 5.61
N THR A 42 0.82 1.43 4.61
CA THR A 42 0.51 2.73 4.01
C THR A 42 0.24 2.55 2.52
N SER A 43 -0.85 3.14 2.01
CA SER A 43 -1.17 3.15 0.57
C SER A 43 -1.18 1.73 -0.02
N ALA A 44 -0.38 1.46 -1.05
CA ALA A 44 -0.27 0.12 -1.64
C ALA A 44 0.09 -0.96 -0.61
N GLY A 45 0.90 -0.65 0.41
CA GLY A 45 1.20 -1.58 1.50
C GLY A 45 -0.05 -1.96 2.30
N ALA A 46 -0.97 -1.02 2.52
CA ALA A 46 -2.26 -1.32 3.17
C ALA A 46 -3.15 -2.21 2.29
N ILE A 47 -3.18 -1.96 0.98
CA ILE A 47 -3.91 -2.80 0.01
C ILE A 47 -3.39 -4.24 0.04
N VAL A 48 -2.06 -4.40 -0.03
CA VAL A 48 -1.42 -5.73 -0.05
C VAL A 48 -1.68 -6.49 1.25
N LEU A 49 -1.55 -5.82 2.41
CA LEU A 49 -1.86 -6.43 3.70
C LEU A 49 -3.33 -6.84 3.80
N ALA A 50 -4.26 -5.99 3.35
CA ALA A 50 -5.68 -6.33 3.34
C ALA A 50 -5.97 -7.59 2.51
N LEU A 51 -5.38 -7.71 1.32
CA LEU A 51 -5.50 -8.88 0.46
C LEU A 51 -4.90 -10.13 1.12
N TRP A 52 -3.69 -10.05 1.66
CA TRP A 52 -3.03 -11.15 2.35
C TRP A 52 -3.80 -11.63 3.59
N LEU A 53 -4.37 -10.70 4.35
CA LEU A 53 -5.18 -11.00 5.55
C LEU A 53 -6.50 -11.73 5.23
N THR A 54 -7.00 -11.67 3.99
CA THR A 54 -8.17 -12.47 3.58
C THR A 54 -7.87 -13.96 3.51
N ARG A 55 -6.59 -14.38 3.53
CA ARG A 55 -6.14 -15.78 3.34
C ARG A 55 -6.51 -16.36 1.98
N ILE A 56 -6.65 -15.50 0.97
CA ILE A 56 -6.81 -15.98 -0.39
C ILE A 56 -5.59 -16.83 -0.79
N ASP A 57 -5.85 -17.90 -1.51
CA ASP A 57 -4.79 -18.77 -2.05
C ASP A 57 -3.81 -17.97 -2.93
N LYS A 58 -2.52 -18.36 -2.87
CA LYS A 58 -1.42 -17.69 -3.57
C LYS A 58 -1.67 -17.63 -5.08
N GLU A 59 -1.96 -18.77 -5.67
CA GLU A 59 -2.16 -18.92 -7.10
C GLU A 59 -3.36 -18.09 -7.56
N ALA A 60 -4.48 -18.13 -6.79
CA ALA A 60 -5.68 -17.36 -7.10
C ALA A 60 -5.43 -15.85 -7.05
N LEU A 61 -4.66 -15.36 -6.06
CA LEU A 61 -4.31 -13.94 -5.99
C LEU A 61 -3.36 -13.52 -7.11
N TYR A 62 -2.38 -14.35 -7.45
CA TYR A 62 -1.45 -14.09 -8.56
C TYR A 62 -2.19 -14.02 -9.89
N GLU A 63 -3.04 -15.00 -10.19
CA GLU A 63 -3.87 -14.99 -11.40
C GLU A 63 -4.78 -13.75 -11.45
N PHE A 64 -5.38 -13.37 -10.31
CA PHE A 64 -6.18 -12.17 -10.23
C PHE A 64 -5.36 -10.91 -10.55
N ILE A 65 -4.21 -10.71 -9.91
CA ILE A 65 -3.36 -9.54 -10.14
C ILE A 65 -2.86 -9.48 -11.59
N ILE A 66 -2.41 -10.60 -12.14
CA ILE A 66 -1.90 -10.68 -13.50
C ILE A 66 -3.04 -10.47 -14.52
N GLY A 67 -4.20 -11.07 -14.28
CA GLY A 67 -5.34 -11.08 -15.19
C GLY A 67 -6.26 -9.88 -15.12
N CYS A 68 -6.22 -9.10 -14.03
CA CYS A 68 -7.10 -7.96 -13.80
C CYS A 68 -6.96 -6.92 -14.94
N PRO A 69 -8.07 -6.40 -15.47
CA PRO A 69 -8.06 -5.37 -16.52
C PRO A 69 -7.81 -3.98 -15.93
N TRP A 70 -6.62 -3.76 -15.39
CA TRP A 70 -6.20 -2.53 -14.73
C TRP A 70 -6.39 -1.28 -15.59
N ASP A 71 -6.11 -1.38 -16.89
CA ASP A 71 -6.30 -0.32 -17.89
C ASP A 71 -7.75 0.17 -17.99
N LYS A 72 -8.72 -0.71 -17.72
CA LYS A 72 -10.15 -0.37 -17.72
C LYS A 72 -10.58 0.21 -16.38
N ILE A 73 -10.03 -0.30 -15.28
CA ILE A 73 -10.36 0.13 -13.92
C ILE A 73 -9.82 1.54 -13.66
N TYR A 74 -8.57 1.80 -14.05
CA TYR A 74 -7.91 3.10 -13.84
C TYR A 74 -8.09 4.10 -14.98
N LYS A 75 -9.10 3.89 -15.84
CA LYS A 75 -9.40 4.84 -16.92
C LYS A 75 -10.15 6.04 -16.39
N PRO A 76 -9.57 7.25 -16.45
CA PRO A 76 -10.28 8.45 -16.01
C PRO A 76 -11.49 8.75 -16.90
N SER A 77 -12.52 9.36 -16.31
CA SER A 77 -13.71 9.80 -17.04
C SER A 77 -13.34 10.79 -18.17
N PRO A 78 -14.09 10.80 -19.30
CA PRO A 78 -13.89 11.78 -20.37
C PRO A 78 -13.97 13.24 -19.91
N ASN A 79 -14.61 13.52 -18.78
CA ASN A 79 -14.72 14.85 -18.17
C ASN A 79 -13.63 15.14 -17.12
N ILE A 80 -12.37 14.85 -17.45
CA ILE A 80 -11.21 15.01 -16.57
C ILE A 80 -11.18 16.38 -15.89
N ILE A 81 -11.38 17.46 -16.64
CA ILE A 81 -11.32 18.84 -16.12
C ILE A 81 -12.40 19.06 -15.05
N LYS A 82 -13.63 18.58 -15.29
CA LYS A 82 -14.72 18.70 -14.32
C LYS A 82 -14.44 17.92 -13.04
N GLY A 83 -13.88 16.70 -13.17
CA GLY A 83 -13.48 15.88 -12.02
C GLY A 83 -12.42 16.57 -11.17
N LEU A 84 -11.36 17.09 -11.79
CA LEU A 84 -10.30 17.81 -11.09
C LEU A 84 -10.78 19.05 -10.35
N LEU A 85 -11.61 19.88 -11.01
CA LEU A 85 -12.04 21.16 -10.44
C LEU A 85 -13.16 21.03 -9.38
N ASN A 86 -14.06 20.06 -9.55
CA ASN A 86 -15.22 19.94 -8.67
C ASN A 86 -15.08 18.82 -7.62
N GLU A 87 -14.29 17.78 -7.92
CA GLU A 87 -14.19 16.57 -7.10
C GLU A 87 -12.75 16.33 -6.61
N MET A 88 -11.83 17.25 -6.90
CA MET A 88 -10.43 17.26 -6.43
C MET A 88 -9.61 16.02 -6.84
N GLY A 89 -10.09 15.21 -7.79
CA GLY A 89 -9.41 14.01 -8.27
C GLY A 89 -10.13 13.37 -9.44
N LEU A 90 -9.46 12.40 -10.06
CA LEU A 90 -9.94 11.70 -11.25
C LEU A 90 -10.73 10.43 -10.93
N LEU A 91 -10.28 9.67 -9.91
CA LEU A 91 -10.75 8.33 -9.59
C LEU A 91 -11.38 8.31 -8.19
N GLY A 92 -12.59 7.78 -8.07
CA GLY A 92 -13.29 7.63 -6.79
C GLY A 92 -13.04 6.28 -6.14
N ILE A 93 -13.62 6.08 -4.96
CA ILE A 93 -13.53 4.84 -4.18
C ILE A 93 -14.03 3.61 -4.94
N GLU A 94 -14.93 3.79 -5.91
CA GLU A 94 -15.45 2.71 -6.75
C GLU A 94 -14.34 1.97 -7.52
N HIS A 95 -13.25 2.65 -7.87
CA HIS A 95 -12.10 2.04 -8.54
C HIS A 95 -11.36 1.07 -7.61
N LEU A 96 -11.05 1.50 -6.38
CA LEU A 96 -10.45 0.61 -5.38
C LEU A 96 -11.39 -0.54 -5.01
N THR A 97 -12.68 -0.24 -4.83
CA THR A 97 -13.69 -1.24 -4.51
C THR A 97 -13.80 -2.31 -5.61
N SER A 98 -13.71 -1.93 -6.89
CA SER A 98 -13.76 -2.88 -8.00
C SER A 98 -12.55 -3.84 -8.02
N ILE A 99 -11.41 -3.42 -7.45
CA ILE A 99 -10.23 -4.28 -7.31
C ILE A 99 -10.36 -5.21 -6.10
N LEU A 100 -10.69 -4.68 -4.93
CA LEU A 100 -10.69 -5.45 -3.69
C LEU A 100 -11.91 -6.38 -3.55
N SER A 101 -13.09 -5.93 -4.00
CA SER A 101 -14.34 -6.64 -3.75
C SER A 101 -14.39 -8.07 -4.32
N PRO A 102 -13.83 -8.41 -5.50
CA PRO A 102 -13.82 -9.78 -5.97
C PRO A 102 -13.07 -10.72 -5.03
N VAL A 103 -11.92 -10.28 -4.51
CA VAL A 103 -11.11 -11.07 -3.57
C VAL A 103 -11.85 -11.25 -2.25
N PHE A 104 -12.36 -10.18 -1.65
CA PHE A 104 -13.09 -10.26 -0.38
C PHE A 104 -14.33 -11.15 -0.49
N LYS A 105 -15.13 -10.99 -1.55
CA LYS A 105 -16.31 -11.82 -1.80
C LYS A 105 -15.96 -13.29 -2.00
N SER A 106 -14.85 -13.61 -2.66
CA SER A 106 -14.41 -15.00 -2.85
C SER A 106 -14.08 -15.69 -1.52
N GLN A 107 -13.70 -14.92 -0.51
CA GLN A 107 -13.44 -15.39 0.86
C GLN A 107 -14.66 -15.24 1.79
N GLY A 108 -15.83 -14.88 1.25
CA GLY A 108 -17.06 -14.69 2.04
C GLY A 108 -17.05 -13.47 2.95
N ILE A 109 -16.18 -12.48 2.69
CA ILE A 109 -16.05 -11.27 3.50
C ILE A 109 -16.92 -10.16 2.91
N ASP A 110 -17.74 -9.49 3.75
CA ASP A 110 -18.56 -8.36 3.34
C ASP A 110 -17.65 -7.15 3.00
N ILE A 111 -17.94 -6.50 1.88
CA ILE A 111 -17.23 -5.27 1.47
C ILE A 111 -17.47 -4.08 2.39
N ASN A 112 -18.53 -4.12 3.21
CA ASN A 112 -18.84 -3.11 4.22
C ASN A 112 -18.24 -3.42 5.58
N ILE A 113 -17.42 -4.46 5.69
CA ILE A 113 -16.78 -4.87 6.95
C ILE A 113 -16.06 -3.69 7.61
N THR A 114 -16.30 -3.48 8.90
CA THR A 114 -15.63 -2.46 9.69
C THR A 114 -14.24 -2.91 10.14
N LEU A 115 -13.39 -1.99 10.59
CA LEU A 115 -12.06 -2.31 11.13
C LEU A 115 -12.16 -3.23 12.35
N MET A 116 -13.18 -3.06 13.21
CA MET A 116 -13.41 -3.95 14.35
C MET A 116 -13.86 -5.35 13.91
N GLU A 117 -14.76 -5.44 12.93
CA GLU A 117 -15.21 -6.73 12.40
C GLU A 117 -14.08 -7.47 11.68
N PHE A 118 -13.24 -6.74 10.93
CA PHE A 118 -12.09 -7.31 10.25
C PHE A 118 -11.03 -7.79 11.25
N TYR A 119 -10.80 -7.05 12.35
CA TYR A 119 -9.98 -7.54 13.46
C TYR A 119 -10.53 -8.84 14.08
N LYS A 120 -11.84 -8.93 14.31
CA LYS A 120 -12.48 -10.16 14.81
C LYS A 120 -12.35 -11.33 13.84
N TYR A 121 -12.37 -11.06 12.54
CA TYR A 121 -12.21 -12.06 11.49
C TYR A 121 -10.77 -12.60 11.43
N THR A 122 -9.77 -11.71 11.47
CA THR A 122 -8.35 -12.07 11.30
C THR A 122 -7.63 -12.39 12.61
N ASN A 123 -8.12 -11.86 13.74
CA ASN A 123 -7.42 -11.79 15.02
C ASN A 123 -6.04 -11.10 14.94
N ILE A 124 -5.80 -10.26 13.90
CA ILE A 124 -4.58 -9.50 13.68
C ILE A 124 -4.92 -8.02 13.68
N GLU A 125 -4.21 -7.24 14.49
CA GLU A 125 -4.38 -5.79 14.55
C GLU A 125 -3.82 -5.14 13.28
N PHE A 126 -4.66 -4.43 12.55
CA PHE A 126 -4.28 -3.77 11.30
C PHE A 126 -4.28 -2.26 11.49
N HIS A 127 -3.10 -1.65 11.29
CA HIS A 127 -2.87 -0.21 11.29
C HIS A 127 -2.73 0.31 9.86
N ILE A 128 -3.57 1.25 9.49
CA ILE A 128 -3.63 1.87 8.17
C ILE A 128 -3.39 3.37 8.32
N PHE A 129 -2.47 3.93 7.54
CA PHE A 129 -2.04 5.32 7.70
C PHE A 129 -2.55 6.20 6.58
N SER A 130 -3.10 7.36 6.94
CA SER A 130 -3.53 8.41 6.02
C SER A 130 -3.03 9.78 6.51
N THR A 131 -3.13 10.81 5.67
CA THR A 131 -2.74 12.18 5.99
C THR A 131 -3.98 13.07 6.10
N ASN A 132 -4.12 13.77 7.23
CA ASN A 132 -5.12 14.81 7.41
C ASN A 132 -4.71 16.07 6.63
N SER A 133 -5.50 16.52 5.67
CA SER A 133 -5.17 17.66 4.79
C SER A 133 -5.11 19.00 5.49
N ASN A 134 -5.89 19.19 6.61
CA ASN A 134 -5.95 20.46 7.32
C ASN A 134 -4.73 20.68 8.23
N THR A 135 -4.22 19.60 8.85
CA THR A 135 -3.12 19.68 9.82
C THR A 135 -1.80 19.16 9.28
N PHE A 136 -1.86 18.47 8.14
CA PHE A 136 -0.75 17.73 7.53
C PHE A 136 -0.09 16.73 8.48
N LYS A 137 -0.90 16.11 9.35
CA LYS A 137 -0.47 15.07 10.30
C LYS A 137 -0.92 13.70 9.86
N CYS A 138 -0.13 12.70 10.21
CA CYS A 138 -0.46 11.30 10.06
C CYS A 138 -1.67 10.93 10.94
N VAL A 139 -2.55 10.10 10.40
CA VAL A 139 -3.69 9.52 11.10
C VAL A 139 -3.56 8.00 11.01
N ASP A 140 -3.47 7.34 12.17
CA ASP A 140 -3.47 5.88 12.31
C ASP A 140 -4.92 5.39 12.46
N MET A 141 -5.38 4.62 11.48
CA MET A 141 -6.70 4.01 11.45
C MET A 141 -6.59 2.52 11.75
N SER A 142 -7.16 2.12 12.88
CA SER A 142 -7.20 0.74 13.35
C SER A 142 -8.53 0.44 14.05
N HIS A 143 -8.76 -0.81 14.40
CA HIS A 143 -9.94 -1.19 15.19
C HIS A 143 -9.99 -0.52 16.58
N LYS A 144 -8.85 -0.01 17.08
CA LYS A 144 -8.76 0.70 18.37
C LYS A 144 -9.12 2.18 18.24
N THR A 145 -8.70 2.80 17.14
CA THR A 145 -8.90 4.25 16.92
C THR A 145 -10.22 4.56 16.22
N TYR A 146 -10.64 3.72 15.28
CA TYR A 146 -11.84 3.92 14.45
C TYR A 146 -12.58 2.58 14.23
N PRO A 147 -13.16 1.96 15.29
CA PRO A 147 -13.74 0.61 15.22
C PRO A 147 -14.84 0.47 14.16
N ASP A 148 -15.66 1.49 13.98
CA ASP A 148 -16.83 1.49 13.09
C ASP A 148 -16.51 1.98 11.67
N LEU A 149 -15.26 2.40 11.40
CA LEU A 149 -14.83 2.80 10.05
C LEU A 149 -14.78 1.57 9.15
N LYS A 150 -15.34 1.67 7.95
CA LYS A 150 -15.25 0.60 6.96
C LYS A 150 -13.78 0.41 6.53
N LEU A 151 -13.37 -0.84 6.41
CA LEU A 151 -12.02 -1.19 5.99
C LEU A 151 -11.67 -0.59 4.60
N PHE A 152 -12.61 -0.64 3.65
CA PHE A 152 -12.41 -0.13 2.30
C PHE A 152 -12.25 1.40 2.29
N ASP A 153 -12.98 2.12 3.16
CA ASP A 153 -12.82 3.57 3.31
C ASP A 153 -11.43 3.90 3.90
N ALA A 154 -10.98 3.15 4.91
CA ALA A 154 -9.66 3.34 5.51
C ALA A 154 -8.53 3.08 4.49
N ILE A 155 -8.60 1.99 3.72
CA ILE A 155 -7.62 1.67 2.68
C ILE A 155 -7.66 2.74 1.59
N TYR A 156 -8.85 3.18 1.18
CA TYR A 156 -9.00 4.22 0.16
C TYR A 156 -8.38 5.55 0.63
N MET A 157 -8.68 6.00 1.85
CA MET A 157 -8.06 7.22 2.42
C MET A 157 -6.54 7.12 2.48
N SER A 158 -6.02 5.93 2.82
CA SER A 158 -4.58 5.66 2.84
C SER A 158 -3.92 5.72 1.47
N SER A 159 -4.69 5.47 0.40
CA SER A 159 -4.20 5.36 -0.98
C SER A 159 -4.64 6.53 -1.87
N SER A 160 -5.26 7.56 -1.30
CA SER A 160 -5.80 8.71 -2.03
C SER A 160 -4.71 9.71 -2.41
N ILE A 161 -3.89 9.35 -3.42
CA ILE A 161 -2.88 10.25 -3.97
C ILE A 161 -3.59 11.49 -4.53
N PRO A 162 -3.22 12.71 -4.07
CA PRO A 162 -3.83 13.94 -4.55
C PRO A 162 -3.83 14.04 -6.07
N ILE A 163 -4.89 14.61 -6.64
CA ILE A 163 -5.14 14.75 -8.09
C ILE A 163 -5.55 13.44 -8.76
N VAL A 164 -4.92 12.32 -8.43
CA VAL A 164 -5.26 11.01 -9.00
C VAL A 164 -6.57 10.50 -8.41
N PHE A 165 -6.68 10.50 -7.09
CA PHE A 165 -7.88 10.04 -6.39
C PHE A 165 -8.64 11.19 -5.75
N LYS A 166 -9.98 11.11 -5.81
CA LYS A 166 -10.87 12.02 -5.09
C LYS A 166 -10.70 11.81 -3.59
N PRO A 167 -10.34 12.83 -2.80
CA PRO A 167 -10.16 12.62 -1.38
C PRO A 167 -11.50 12.33 -0.69
N LEU A 168 -11.49 11.48 0.33
CA LEU A 168 -12.66 11.22 1.17
C LEU A 168 -12.73 12.25 2.30
N PHE A 169 -13.92 12.83 2.53
CA PHE A 169 -14.16 13.71 3.66
C PHE A 169 -14.51 12.88 4.89
N PHE A 170 -13.69 12.98 5.93
CA PHE A 170 -13.83 12.20 7.16
C PHE A 170 -13.33 13.01 8.35
N ASN A 171 -14.13 13.05 9.44
CA ASN A 171 -13.84 13.82 10.66
C ASN A 171 -13.44 15.28 10.37
N ASP A 172 -14.30 15.99 9.65
CA ASP A 172 -14.16 17.41 9.29
C ASP A 172 -12.90 17.78 8.49
N CYS A 173 -12.28 16.83 7.81
CA CYS A 173 -11.17 17.09 6.91
C CYS A 173 -11.17 16.14 5.71
N TYR A 174 -10.47 16.54 4.66
CA TYR A 174 -10.15 15.62 3.57
C TYR A 174 -8.96 14.75 3.96
N MET A 175 -9.11 13.45 3.72
CA MET A 175 -8.05 12.48 3.95
C MET A 175 -7.35 12.17 2.62
N VAL A 176 -6.03 12.22 2.64
CA VAL A 176 -5.18 11.96 1.47
C VAL A 176 -4.13 10.90 1.78
N ASP A 177 -3.41 10.43 0.76
CA ASP A 177 -2.45 9.33 0.86
C ASP A 177 -1.51 9.46 2.06
N GLY A 178 -1.38 8.38 2.81
CA GLY A 178 -0.53 8.30 3.99
C GLY A 178 0.97 8.44 3.67
N GLY A 179 1.36 8.15 2.43
CA GLY A 179 2.73 8.30 1.96
C GLY A 179 3.28 9.73 2.04
N LEU A 180 2.40 10.74 2.19
CA LEU A 180 2.82 12.13 2.39
C LEU A 180 3.46 12.36 3.76
N THR A 181 2.99 11.67 4.81
CA THR A 181 3.45 11.89 6.20
C THR A 181 3.98 10.64 6.90
N MET A 182 3.59 9.45 6.44
CA MET A 182 3.99 8.16 7.01
C MET A 182 4.18 7.11 5.89
N GLY A 183 5.18 7.33 5.03
CA GLY A 183 5.43 6.43 3.91
C GLY A 183 5.86 5.02 4.30
N TYR A 184 6.59 4.86 5.40
CA TYR A 184 7.01 3.58 5.96
C TYR A 184 6.74 3.56 7.47
N PRO A 185 5.66 2.89 7.93
CA PRO A 185 5.17 3.01 9.30
C PRO A 185 5.94 2.13 10.31
N ILE A 186 7.28 2.11 10.23
CA ILE A 186 8.14 1.34 11.13
C ILE A 186 8.17 1.94 12.55
N THR A 187 8.22 3.27 12.64
CA THR A 187 8.26 3.98 13.93
C THR A 187 7.01 3.69 14.77
N PRO A 188 5.77 3.83 14.27
CA PRO A 188 4.58 3.43 15.01
C PRO A 188 4.58 1.96 15.44
N CYS A 189 5.12 1.06 14.63
CA CYS A 189 5.21 -0.35 14.99
C CYS A 189 6.09 -0.55 16.23
N ILE A 190 7.27 0.10 16.28
CA ILE A 190 8.20 0.02 17.41
C ILE A 190 7.62 0.73 18.65
N GLU A 191 7.03 1.92 18.48
CA GLU A 191 6.40 2.68 19.57
C GLU A 191 5.22 1.93 20.21
N ASN A 192 4.52 1.10 19.44
CA ASN A 192 3.48 0.20 19.93
C ASN A 192 4.06 -1.08 20.60
N GLY A 193 5.37 -1.13 20.82
CA GLY A 193 6.05 -2.16 21.62
C GLY A 193 6.57 -3.36 20.82
N ALA A 194 6.60 -3.30 19.50
CA ALA A 194 7.23 -4.32 18.69
C ALA A 194 8.76 -4.30 18.87
N LYS A 195 9.36 -5.47 19.06
CA LYS A 195 10.82 -5.60 19.08
C LYS A 195 11.34 -5.69 17.66
N GLU A 196 12.44 -5.01 17.37
CA GLU A 196 13.05 -4.91 16.03
C GLU A 196 13.29 -6.28 15.37
N ASP A 197 13.70 -7.29 16.17
CA ASP A 197 13.94 -8.66 15.70
C ASP A 197 12.67 -9.44 15.33
N ASN A 198 11.50 -8.99 15.82
CA ASN A 198 10.21 -9.62 15.54
C ASN A 198 9.43 -8.92 14.42
N ILE A 199 10.03 -7.95 13.74
CA ILE A 199 9.42 -7.22 12.64
C ILE A 199 9.99 -7.69 11.31
N LEU A 200 9.12 -8.02 10.34
CA LEU A 200 9.46 -8.07 8.92
C LEU A 200 9.03 -6.74 8.28
N GLY A 201 9.99 -5.98 7.81
CA GLY A 201 9.75 -4.70 7.16
C GLY A 201 10.06 -4.75 5.67
N VAL A 202 9.17 -4.23 4.84
CA VAL A 202 9.39 -4.05 3.40
C VAL A 202 9.26 -2.57 3.08
N ASN A 203 10.37 -1.96 2.69
CA ASN A 203 10.45 -0.55 2.36
C ASN A 203 10.77 -0.35 0.88
N VAL A 204 10.00 0.47 0.20
CA VAL A 204 10.29 0.88 -1.17
C VAL A 204 11.14 2.15 -1.15
N PHE A 205 12.35 2.04 -1.66
CA PHE A 205 13.29 3.14 -1.75
C PHE A 205 13.41 3.62 -3.21
N ARG A 206 13.30 4.94 -3.40
CA ARG A 206 13.44 5.60 -4.70
C ARG A 206 14.65 6.55 -4.66
N PRO A 207 15.84 6.03 -4.99
CA PRO A 207 17.09 6.80 -4.83
C PRO A 207 17.17 8.01 -5.76
N ASN A 208 16.56 7.89 -6.92
CA ASN A 208 16.65 8.90 -7.97
C ASN A 208 15.27 9.41 -8.33
N ILE A 209 15.01 10.69 -8.10
CA ILE A 209 13.88 11.38 -8.70
C ILE A 209 14.40 12.01 -10.00
N PRO A 210 14.00 11.56 -11.19
CA PRO A 210 14.45 12.12 -12.44
C PRO A 210 14.06 13.59 -12.54
N HIS A 211 14.85 14.35 -13.28
CA HIS A 211 14.46 15.71 -13.67
C HIS A 211 13.22 15.66 -14.55
N LEU A 212 12.31 16.61 -14.35
CA LEU A 212 11.17 16.75 -15.22
C LEU A 212 11.62 17.18 -16.62
N ASP A 213 11.08 16.54 -17.64
CA ASP A 213 11.24 16.97 -19.01
C ASP A 213 10.45 18.25 -19.28
N LYS A 214 10.93 19.04 -20.24
CA LYS A 214 10.31 20.31 -20.61
C LYS A 214 8.84 20.17 -21.04
N ASP A 215 8.49 19.03 -21.60
CA ASP A 215 7.17 18.74 -22.17
C ASP A 215 6.32 17.83 -21.24
N CYS A 216 6.66 17.77 -19.94
CA CYS A 216 5.88 16.99 -18.97
C CYS A 216 4.45 17.56 -18.83
N ASP A 217 3.48 16.69 -18.69
CA ASP A 217 2.09 17.08 -18.43
C ASP A 217 1.86 17.53 -16.98
N PHE A 218 0.69 18.12 -16.72
CA PHE A 218 0.31 18.63 -15.40
C PHE A 218 0.29 17.55 -14.32
N ILE A 219 -0.10 16.32 -14.65
CA ILE A 219 -0.18 15.21 -13.69
C ILE A 219 1.23 14.77 -13.28
N LYS A 220 2.13 14.59 -14.27
CA LYS A 220 3.54 14.28 -14.02
C LYS A 220 4.23 15.36 -13.20
N TYR A 221 4.02 16.63 -13.56
CA TYR A 221 4.56 17.77 -12.81
C TYR A 221 4.13 17.75 -11.34
N THR A 222 2.84 17.58 -11.10
CA THR A 222 2.29 17.63 -9.73
C THR A 222 2.67 16.39 -8.92
N ALA A 223 2.64 15.20 -9.52
CA ALA A 223 3.11 13.97 -8.89
C ALA A 223 4.60 14.06 -8.49
N HIS A 224 5.41 14.68 -9.34
CA HIS A 224 6.83 14.92 -9.05
C HIS A 224 7.02 15.85 -7.84
N LEU A 225 6.29 16.97 -7.77
CA LEU A 225 6.35 17.89 -6.63
C LEU A 225 5.91 17.21 -5.32
N ILE A 226 4.84 16.41 -5.37
CA ILE A 226 4.36 15.64 -4.23
C ILE A 226 5.41 14.64 -3.77
N ASN A 227 6.05 13.91 -4.70
CA ASN A 227 7.12 12.97 -4.39
C ASN A 227 8.33 13.64 -3.72
N ILE A 228 8.82 14.73 -4.31
CA ILE A 228 9.94 15.46 -3.72
C ILE A 228 9.57 16.00 -2.33
N GLY A 229 8.39 16.62 -2.21
CA GLY A 229 7.91 17.18 -0.95
C GLY A 229 7.83 16.13 0.15
N SER A 230 7.20 14.99 -0.12
CA SER A 230 7.08 13.88 0.84
C SER A 230 8.45 13.30 1.22
N GLN A 231 9.34 13.10 0.26
CA GLN A 231 10.71 12.63 0.56
C GLN A 231 11.50 13.60 1.43
N GLN A 232 11.34 14.91 1.24
CA GLN A 232 11.99 15.90 2.09
C GLN A 232 11.43 15.89 3.52
N LEU A 233 10.11 15.72 3.67
CA LEU A 233 9.46 15.61 4.97
C LEU A 233 9.84 14.33 5.71
N LEU A 234 10.02 13.23 4.98
CA LEU A 234 10.33 11.90 5.51
C LEU A 234 11.84 11.64 5.67
N LYS A 235 12.70 12.64 5.48
CA LYS A 235 14.16 12.52 5.63
C LYS A 235 14.65 12.20 7.04
N THR A 236 13.78 12.05 8.02
CA THR A 236 14.15 11.56 9.34
C THR A 236 14.71 10.15 9.26
N LYS A 237 15.83 9.91 9.95
CA LYS A 237 16.45 8.59 9.99
C LYS A 237 15.42 7.57 10.52
N GLN A 238 15.04 6.64 9.66
CA GLN A 238 14.15 5.54 10.06
C GLN A 238 14.90 4.59 10.99
N PRO A 239 14.24 4.00 11.99
CA PRO A 239 14.82 2.92 12.78
C PRO A 239 15.30 1.78 11.88
N GLU A 240 16.48 1.26 12.17
CA GLU A 240 17.00 0.06 11.49
C GLU A 240 16.44 -1.19 12.18
N ILE A 241 15.96 -2.14 11.40
CA ILE A 241 15.48 -3.43 11.90
C ILE A 241 16.23 -4.57 11.25
N THR A 242 16.35 -5.68 11.96
CA THR A 242 17.13 -6.85 11.52
C THR A 242 16.55 -7.52 10.26
N ASN A 243 15.23 -7.53 10.12
CA ASN A 243 14.54 -8.23 9.02
C ASN A 243 13.90 -7.21 8.08
N GLN A 244 14.73 -6.40 7.43
CA GLN A 244 14.28 -5.40 6.46
C GLN A 244 14.63 -5.79 5.04
N LEU A 245 13.65 -5.73 4.15
CA LEU A 245 13.85 -5.78 2.71
C LEU A 245 13.68 -4.38 2.13
N ILE A 246 14.55 -4.04 1.17
CA ILE A 246 14.49 -2.78 0.45
C ILE A 246 14.23 -3.10 -1.02
N ILE A 247 13.10 -2.62 -1.54
CA ILE A 247 12.78 -2.66 -2.96
C ILE A 247 13.29 -1.35 -3.57
N ASN A 248 14.27 -1.45 -4.47
CA ASN A 248 14.71 -0.30 -5.26
C ASN A 248 13.74 -0.10 -6.43
N ALA A 249 12.98 0.96 -6.39
CA ALA A 249 11.95 1.26 -7.38
C ALA A 249 12.31 2.45 -8.26
N SER A 250 11.88 2.40 -9.51
CA SER A 250 11.79 3.54 -10.42
C SER A 250 10.66 4.50 -9.98
N LEU A 251 10.57 5.65 -10.63
CA LEU A 251 9.49 6.60 -10.33
C LEU A 251 8.10 6.05 -10.70
N ILE A 252 7.12 6.53 -9.94
CA ILE A 252 5.71 6.17 -10.07
C ILE A 252 5.17 6.44 -11.48
N THR A 253 5.64 7.50 -12.15
CA THR A 253 5.08 7.99 -13.41
C THR A 253 5.56 7.25 -14.64
N ASP A 254 6.72 6.61 -14.61
CA ASP A 254 7.35 6.07 -15.81
C ASP A 254 6.90 4.63 -16.12
N ASP A 255 6.57 3.86 -15.07
CA ASP A 255 6.23 2.43 -15.20
C ASP A 255 4.76 2.10 -14.96
N ILE A 256 3.94 3.04 -14.45
CA ILE A 256 2.57 2.71 -14.02
C ILE A 256 1.68 2.31 -15.21
N ASP A 257 1.81 3.01 -16.34
CA ASP A 257 1.05 2.70 -17.55
C ASP A 257 1.48 1.34 -18.12
N ASP A 258 2.78 1.04 -18.10
CA ASP A 258 3.29 -0.26 -18.54
C ASP A 258 2.76 -1.38 -17.61
N VAL A 259 2.82 -1.21 -16.31
CA VAL A 259 2.29 -2.19 -15.34
C VAL A 259 0.80 -2.43 -15.54
N PHE A 260 0.01 -1.37 -15.77
CA PHE A 260 -1.44 -1.52 -15.95
C PHE A 260 -1.83 -2.16 -17.27
N ASN A 261 -1.07 -1.93 -18.34
CA ASN A 261 -1.36 -2.46 -19.67
C ASN A 261 -0.69 -3.81 -19.96
N ASN A 262 0.33 -4.21 -19.17
CA ASN A 262 1.19 -5.35 -19.49
C ASN A 262 1.13 -6.45 -18.41
N ARG A 263 0.56 -7.60 -18.76
CA ARG A 263 0.45 -8.78 -17.88
C ARG A 263 1.81 -9.34 -17.50
N GLU A 264 2.75 -9.42 -18.44
CA GLU A 264 4.09 -9.96 -18.19
C GLU A 264 4.84 -9.08 -17.19
N LYS A 265 4.68 -7.76 -17.28
CA LYS A 265 5.28 -6.84 -16.32
C LYS A 265 4.79 -7.09 -14.89
N ARG A 266 3.48 -7.31 -14.69
CA ARG A 266 2.93 -7.66 -13.38
C ARG A 266 3.48 -8.99 -12.85
N LYS A 267 3.63 -9.98 -13.72
CA LYS A 267 4.25 -11.26 -13.38
C LYS A 267 5.72 -11.09 -12.98
N GLU A 268 6.47 -10.28 -13.73
CA GLU A 268 7.87 -9.95 -13.40
C GLU A 268 7.99 -9.31 -12.01
N LEU A 269 7.10 -8.38 -11.66
CA LEU A 269 7.09 -7.74 -10.35
C LEU A 269 6.82 -8.75 -9.22
N ILE A 270 5.84 -9.65 -9.38
CA ILE A 270 5.61 -10.73 -8.40
C ILE A 270 6.87 -11.59 -8.22
N MET A 271 7.48 -12.03 -9.35
CA MET A 271 8.70 -12.85 -9.32
C MET A 271 9.90 -12.10 -8.73
N SER A 272 9.98 -10.79 -8.94
CA SER A 272 11.00 -9.92 -8.32
C SER A 272 10.86 -9.93 -6.79
N GLY A 273 9.63 -9.82 -6.29
CA GLY A 273 9.34 -9.94 -4.87
C GLY A 273 9.76 -11.30 -4.29
N GLU A 274 9.41 -12.40 -4.96
CA GLU A 274 9.82 -13.75 -4.54
C GLU A 274 11.35 -13.88 -4.48
N LYS A 275 12.05 -13.44 -5.51
CA LYS A 275 13.53 -13.45 -5.57
C LYS A 275 14.19 -12.61 -4.48
N SER A 276 13.52 -11.54 -4.04
CA SER A 276 14.01 -10.68 -2.95
C SER A 276 14.08 -11.45 -1.64
N ILE A 277 13.11 -12.32 -1.35
CA ILE A 277 13.13 -13.22 -0.20
C ILE A 277 14.25 -14.27 -0.32
N ASP A 278 14.41 -14.90 -1.49
CA ASP A 278 15.46 -15.89 -1.70
C ASP A 278 16.86 -15.28 -1.50
N SER A 279 17.04 -14.03 -1.95
CA SER A 279 18.30 -13.29 -1.77
C SER A 279 18.52 -12.89 -0.30
N PHE A 280 17.48 -12.48 0.40
CA PHE A 280 17.50 -12.17 1.82
C PHE A 280 17.91 -13.37 2.68
N LEU A 281 17.44 -14.55 2.35
CA LEU A 281 17.84 -15.79 3.02
C LEU A 281 19.31 -16.15 2.76
N LYS A 282 19.77 -16.02 1.51
CA LYS A 282 21.18 -16.31 1.14
C LYS A 282 22.18 -15.36 1.81
N GLY A 283 21.82 -14.11 2.04
CA GLY A 283 22.66 -13.12 2.71
C GLY A 283 22.81 -13.33 4.22
N ARG A 284 22.09 -14.30 4.80
CA ARG A 284 22.12 -14.66 6.23
C ARG A 284 22.85 -15.97 6.53
N VAL A 285 23.23 -16.71 5.52
CA VAL A 285 24.08 -17.90 5.59
C VAL A 285 25.54 -17.48 5.41
#